data_144891196f39d7e8e80fb5ffaf7177dd
#
_entry.id   144891196f39d7e8e80fb5ffaf7177dd
#
_cell.length_a   1.000
_cell.length_b   1.000
_cell.length_c   1.000
_cell.angle_alpha   90.00
_cell.angle_beta   90.00
_cell.angle_gamma   90.00
#
_symmetry.space_group_name_H-M   'P 1'
#
loop_
_entity.id
_entity.type
_entity.pdbx_description
1 polymer ?
#
loop_
_entity_poly.entity_id
_entity_poly.type
_entity_poly.pdbx_seq_one_letter_code
_entity_poly.pdbx_strand_id
1 'polypeptide(L)'
;DPKRWEVSSYVWSPGAMTVLQGDEVTLRVFILNGDKHDSWIAGPDGKETVSVQTLNRGREYTLTFTASQVGHYMLHCSSHAPTMDAVITVLPRT
;
A
#
# COMPACT_ATOMS: atom_id res chain seq x y z
N ASP A 1 -5.44 3.24 -17.35
CA ASP A 1 -4.35 4.00 -16.74
C ASP A 1 -4.07 3.53 -15.34
N PRO A 2 -2.80 3.58 -14.94
CA PRO A 2 -2.47 3.22 -13.58
C PRO A 2 -3.13 4.18 -12.59
N LYS A 3 -3.60 3.63 -11.48
CA LYS A 3 -4.07 4.44 -10.37
C LYS A 3 -2.87 4.82 -9.52
N ARG A 4 -2.76 6.10 -9.21
CA ARG A 4 -1.68 6.59 -8.37
C ARG A 4 -2.24 7.17 -7.08
N TRP A 5 -1.72 6.70 -5.98
CA TRP A 5 -2.10 7.17 -4.64
C TRP A 5 -0.88 7.63 -3.89
N GLU A 6 -1.02 8.73 -3.17
CA GLU A 6 0.02 9.24 -2.30
C GLU A 6 -0.40 9.02 -0.87
N VAL A 7 0.46 8.38 -0.09
CA VAL A 7 0.16 8.07 1.29
C VAL A 7 1.24 8.66 2.19
N SER A 8 0.81 9.11 3.35
CA SER A 8 1.70 9.61 4.38
C SER A 8 1.86 8.54 5.45
N SER A 9 3.04 8.52 6.05
CA SER A 9 3.30 7.58 7.11
C SER A 9 2.82 8.07 8.45
N TYR A 10 2.99 7.23 9.39
CA TYR A 10 2.59 7.28 10.77
C TYR A 10 1.17 6.75 10.91
N VAL A 11 0.20 7.40 10.34
CA VAL A 11 -1.00 6.72 9.86
C VAL A 11 -1.02 6.94 8.36
N TRP A 12 -1.39 5.92 7.60
CA TRP A 12 -1.46 6.07 6.16
C TRP A 12 -2.60 7.01 5.79
N SER A 13 -2.31 8.00 4.97
CA SER A 13 -3.33 8.93 4.49
C SER A 13 -3.18 9.08 2.98
N PRO A 14 -4.16 8.66 2.19
CA PRO A 14 -5.43 8.07 2.63
C PRO A 14 -5.23 6.67 3.20
N GLY A 15 -6.09 6.31 4.16
CA GLY A 15 -6.08 4.98 4.75
C GLY A 15 -6.85 3.95 3.96
N ALA A 16 -7.62 4.37 2.96
CA ALA A 16 -8.41 3.48 2.13
C ALA A 16 -8.51 4.03 0.72
N MET A 17 -8.41 3.13 -0.26
CA MET A 17 -8.44 3.46 -1.68
C MET A 17 -9.22 2.40 -2.42
N THR A 18 -9.82 2.75 -3.56
CA THR A 18 -10.58 1.81 -4.37
C THR A 18 -10.08 1.84 -5.81
N VAL A 19 -9.84 0.65 -6.37
CA VAL A 19 -9.41 0.48 -7.75
C VAL A 19 -10.23 -0.63 -8.39
N LEU A 20 -10.06 -0.83 -9.69
CA LEU A 20 -10.74 -1.90 -10.41
C LEU A 20 -9.78 -3.04 -10.69
N GLN A 21 -10.33 -4.24 -10.75
CA GLN A 21 -9.56 -5.44 -11.08
C GLN A 21 -8.82 -5.24 -12.40
N GLY A 22 -7.54 -5.57 -12.39
CA GLY A 22 -6.67 -5.42 -13.56
C GLY A 22 -5.94 -4.10 -13.61
N ASP A 23 -6.30 -3.13 -12.75
CA ASP A 23 -5.58 -1.87 -12.69
C ASP A 23 -4.15 -2.09 -12.23
N GLU A 24 -3.22 -1.36 -12.84
CA GLU A 24 -1.88 -1.24 -12.32
C GLU A 24 -1.88 -0.11 -11.29
N VAL A 25 -1.52 -0.44 -10.06
CA VAL A 25 -1.60 0.47 -8.93
C VAL A 25 -0.20 0.95 -8.59
N THR A 26 -0.03 2.27 -8.55
CA THR A 26 1.23 2.89 -8.15
C THR A 26 0.97 3.73 -6.90
N LEU A 27 1.63 3.38 -5.81
CA LEU A 27 1.56 4.12 -4.56
C LEU A 27 2.84 4.92 -4.38
N ARG A 28 2.69 6.22 -4.21
CA ARG A 28 3.82 7.07 -3.83
C ARG A 28 3.72 7.28 -2.33
N VAL A 29 4.73 6.83 -1.62
CA VAL A 29 4.72 6.79 -0.16
C VAL A 29 5.77 7.75 0.37
N PHE A 30 5.33 8.68 1.22
CA PHE A 30 6.22 9.61 1.94
C PHE A 30 6.29 9.20 3.39
N ILE A 31 7.49 9.10 3.92
CA ILE A 31 7.69 8.79 5.32
C ILE A 31 7.96 10.09 6.07
N LEU A 32 6.95 10.55 6.81
CA LEU A 32 7.00 11.84 7.48
C LEU A 32 7.47 11.74 8.93
N ASN A 33 7.17 10.63 9.58
CA ASN A 33 7.41 10.45 11.01
C ASN A 33 8.09 9.12 11.28
N GLY A 34 8.73 9.03 12.45
CA GLY A 34 9.48 7.85 12.83
C GLY A 34 10.82 7.79 12.11
N ASP A 35 11.60 6.76 12.39
CA ASP A 35 12.91 6.61 11.76
C ASP A 35 12.82 5.80 10.47
N LYS A 36 12.24 4.62 10.55
CA LYS A 36 12.07 3.73 9.41
C LYS A 36 10.88 2.81 9.64
N HIS A 37 10.33 2.31 8.55
CA HIS A 37 9.18 1.43 8.59
C HIS A 37 9.39 0.27 7.62
N ASP A 38 9.37 -0.96 8.14
CA ASP A 38 9.39 -2.14 7.29
C ASP A 38 7.97 -2.36 6.78
N SER A 39 7.78 -2.20 5.47
CA SER A 39 6.46 -2.17 4.86
C SER A 39 6.35 -3.14 3.72
N TRP A 40 5.15 -3.68 3.52
CA TRP A 40 4.87 -4.61 2.43
C TRP A 40 3.39 -4.52 2.08
N ILE A 41 3.02 -5.10 0.93
CA ILE A 41 1.62 -5.17 0.51
C ILE A 41 1.25 -6.64 0.40
N ALA A 42 0.18 -7.03 1.12
CA ALA A 42 -0.37 -8.38 1.05
C ALA A 42 -1.67 -8.35 0.25
N GLY A 43 -1.87 -9.35 -0.60
CA GLY A 43 -3.07 -9.49 -1.39
C GLY A 43 -4.22 -10.14 -0.62
N PRO A 44 -5.38 -10.30 -1.28
CA PRO A 44 -6.55 -10.91 -0.62
C PRO A 44 -6.33 -12.32 -0.12
N ASP A 45 -5.37 -13.03 -0.71
CA ASP A 45 -5.00 -14.39 -0.29
C ASP A 45 -4.00 -14.41 0.85
N GLY A 46 -3.59 -13.24 1.35
CA GLY A 46 -2.60 -13.12 2.42
C GLY A 46 -1.15 -13.19 1.98
N LYS A 47 -0.90 -13.41 0.69
CA LYS A 47 0.46 -13.49 0.18
C LYS A 47 1.01 -12.12 -0.15
N GLU A 48 2.32 -11.97 -0.02
CA GLU A 48 2.98 -10.69 -0.35
C GLU A 48 2.92 -10.43 -1.84
N THR A 49 2.29 -9.31 -2.20
CA THR A 49 2.27 -8.81 -3.57
C THR A 49 3.47 -7.91 -3.81
N VAL A 50 3.82 -7.11 -2.80
CA VAL A 50 5.05 -6.32 -2.77
C VAL A 50 5.83 -6.77 -1.55
N SER A 51 7.06 -7.20 -1.78
CA SER A 51 7.93 -7.74 -0.72
C SER A 51 8.27 -6.67 0.32
N VAL A 52 8.61 -7.11 1.52
CA VAL A 52 9.01 -6.22 2.60
C VAL A 52 10.16 -5.34 2.18
N GLN A 53 10.02 -4.04 2.45
CA GLN A 53 11.06 -3.04 2.21
C GLN A 53 11.17 -2.14 3.43
N THR A 54 12.38 -1.64 3.68
CA THR A 54 12.58 -0.64 4.72
C THR A 54 12.41 0.74 4.11
N LEU A 55 11.43 1.50 4.63
CA LEU A 55 11.16 2.86 4.18
C LEU A 55 11.66 3.84 5.22
N ASN A 56 12.53 4.75 4.80
CA ASN A 56 13.21 5.68 5.70
C ASN A 56 12.53 7.05 5.70
N ARG A 57 12.58 7.72 6.84
CA ARG A 57 12.00 9.04 6.99
C ARG A 57 12.65 10.04 6.03
N GLY A 58 11.83 10.95 5.53
CA GLY A 58 12.29 12.03 4.67
C GLY A 58 12.47 11.62 3.22
N ARG A 59 12.08 10.41 2.87
CA ARG A 59 12.22 9.91 1.51
C ARG A 59 10.88 9.52 0.91
N GLU A 60 10.81 9.58 -0.40
CA GLU A 60 9.67 9.14 -1.18
C GLU A 60 9.98 7.79 -1.80
N TYR A 61 9.00 6.90 -1.79
CA TYR A 61 9.10 5.57 -2.38
C TYR A 61 7.92 5.34 -3.31
N THR A 62 8.14 4.52 -4.32
CA THR A 62 7.08 4.11 -5.24
C THR A 62 6.90 2.61 -5.16
N LEU A 63 5.69 2.17 -4.84
CA LEU A 63 5.32 0.76 -4.80
C LEU A 63 4.31 0.51 -5.90
N THR A 64 4.58 -0.48 -6.75
CA THR A 64 3.72 -0.79 -7.89
C THR A 64 3.32 -2.25 -7.88
N PHE A 65 2.04 -2.51 -8.14
CA PHE A 65 1.54 -3.87 -8.29
C PHE A 65 0.31 -3.88 -9.19
N THR A 66 -0.04 -5.05 -9.69
CA THR A 66 -1.26 -5.23 -10.47
C THR A 66 -2.36 -5.76 -9.55
N ALA A 67 -3.51 -5.09 -9.53
CA ALA A 67 -4.65 -5.47 -8.71
C ALA A 67 -5.40 -6.62 -9.40
N SER A 68 -4.80 -7.80 -9.44
CA SER A 68 -5.31 -8.93 -10.22
C SER A 68 -6.47 -9.65 -9.54
N GLN A 69 -6.59 -9.54 -8.23
CA GLN A 69 -7.62 -10.25 -7.46
C GLN A 69 -8.62 -9.27 -6.88
N VAL A 70 -9.91 -9.60 -6.95
CA VAL A 70 -10.96 -8.86 -6.26
C VAL A 70 -10.82 -9.10 -4.76
N GLY A 71 -10.99 -8.04 -3.96
CA GLY A 71 -10.88 -8.13 -2.51
C GLY A 71 -10.04 -6.99 -1.97
N HIS A 72 -9.38 -7.25 -0.85
CA HIS A 72 -8.59 -6.22 -0.18
C HIS A 72 -7.11 -6.53 -0.24
N TYR A 73 -6.35 -5.57 -0.73
CA TYR A 73 -4.89 -5.55 -0.57
C TYR A 73 -4.59 -4.64 0.61
N MET A 74 -3.58 -5.02 1.40
CA MET A 74 -3.25 -4.28 2.62
C MET A 74 -1.79 -3.84 2.56
N LEU A 75 -1.59 -2.53 2.72
CA LEU A 75 -0.25 -2.00 2.95
C LEU A 75 0.00 -2.03 4.46
N HIS A 76 0.95 -2.84 4.87
CA HIS A 76 1.29 -3.05 6.28
C HIS A 76 2.61 -2.40 6.64
N CYS A 77 2.73 -2.03 7.92
CA CYS A 77 3.99 -1.60 8.50
C CYS A 77 4.20 -2.33 9.81
N SER A 78 5.27 -3.09 9.91
CA SER A 78 5.53 -3.90 11.10
C SER A 78 5.94 -3.05 12.31
N SER A 79 6.52 -1.86 12.07
CA SER A 79 7.05 -1.04 13.15
C SER A 79 5.97 -0.40 14.02
N HIS A 80 4.79 -0.18 13.46
CA HIS A 80 3.69 0.53 14.13
C HIS A 80 2.36 -0.17 13.95
N ALA A 81 2.39 -1.50 13.74
CA ALA A 81 1.15 -2.26 13.65
C ALA A 81 0.37 -2.13 14.96
N PRO A 82 -0.96 -2.15 14.91
CA PRO A 82 -1.82 -2.33 13.74
C PRO A 82 -2.25 -1.02 13.09
N THR A 83 -1.83 0.13 13.61
CA THR A 83 -2.38 1.42 13.20
C THR A 83 -1.84 1.94 11.88
N MET A 84 -0.81 1.30 11.34
CA MET A 84 -0.14 1.72 10.10
C MET A 84 -0.59 0.88 8.90
N ASP A 85 -1.87 0.54 8.83
CA ASP A 85 -2.39 -0.24 7.71
C ASP A 85 -3.21 0.65 6.80
N ALA A 86 -3.06 0.46 5.48
CA ALA A 86 -3.91 1.06 4.47
C ALA A 86 -4.55 -0.04 3.65
N VAL A 87 -5.80 0.15 3.26
CA VAL A 87 -6.59 -0.85 2.54
C VAL A 87 -6.81 -0.38 1.11
N ILE A 88 -6.48 -1.23 0.15
CA ILE A 88 -6.80 -1.01 -1.25
C ILE A 88 -7.89 -2.01 -1.62
N THR A 89 -9.10 -1.53 -1.84
CA THR A 89 -10.23 -2.37 -2.23
C THR A 89 -10.27 -2.50 -3.74
N VAL A 90 -10.27 -3.73 -4.22
CA VAL A 90 -10.33 -4.02 -5.65
C VAL A 90 -11.72 -4.53 -5.98
N LEU A 91 -12.41 -3.79 -6.83
CA LEU A 91 -13.75 -4.16 -7.30
C LEU A 91 -13.67 -4.88 -8.63
N PRO A 92 -14.67 -5.73 -8.93
CA PRO A 92 -14.68 -6.42 -10.22
C PRO A 92 -14.77 -5.41 -11.36
N ARG A 93 -14.07 -5.71 -12.44
CA ARG A 93 -14.24 -4.98 -13.69
C ARG A 93 -15.25 -5.73 -14.53
N THR A 94 -16.32 -5.07 -14.86
CA THR A 94 -17.39 -5.68 -15.66
C THR A 94 -17.13 -5.56 -17.15
#